data_f7d3c2a9f42634a00c2876006c9f64a3
#
_entry.id   f7d3c2a9f42634a00c2876006c9f64a3
#
_cell.length_a   1.000
_cell.length_b   1.000
_cell.length_c   1.000
_cell.angle_alpha   90.00
_cell.angle_beta   90.00
_cell.angle_gamma   90.00
#
_symmetry.space_group_name_H-M   'P 1'
#
loop_
_entity.id
_entity.type
_entity.pdbx_description
1 polymer ?
#
loop_
_entity_poly.entity_id
_entity_poly.type
_entity_poly.pdbx_seq_one_letter_code
_entity_poly.pdbx_strand_id
1 'polypeptide(L)'
;MGLSTVELIMAVEDEFGIELAEADAAKLAVLGEMHAHIVQAIRQRGESPNETDVWERLRAIVVEQLGVQPAEVTRAAHLVKDLGAD
;
A
#
# COMPACT_ATOMS: atom_id res chain seq x y z
N MET A 1 -7.96 -9.88 -9.15
CA MET A 1 -7.36 -9.77 -7.82
C MET A 1 -8.07 -10.69 -6.85
N GLY A 2 -7.33 -11.30 -5.95
CA GLY A 2 -7.91 -12.11 -4.91
C GLY A 2 -8.44 -11.27 -3.75
N LEU A 3 -9.09 -11.93 -2.82
CA LEU A 3 -9.73 -11.29 -1.69
C LEU A 3 -8.73 -10.58 -0.77
N SER A 4 -7.54 -11.17 -0.56
CA SER A 4 -6.52 -10.55 0.30
C SER A 4 -6.03 -9.22 -0.25
N THR A 5 -5.88 -9.12 -1.57
CA THR A 5 -5.48 -7.87 -2.21
C THR A 5 -6.55 -6.80 -2.06
N VAL A 6 -7.81 -7.17 -2.24
CA VAL A 6 -8.94 -6.26 -2.09
C VAL A 6 -9.02 -5.73 -0.65
N GLU A 7 -8.90 -6.61 0.31
CA GLU A 7 -8.95 -6.22 1.73
C GLU A 7 -7.80 -5.30 2.10
N LEU A 8 -6.61 -5.57 1.56
CA LEU A 8 -5.45 -4.73 1.81
C LEU A 8 -5.64 -3.33 1.24
N ILE A 9 -6.14 -3.24 0.01
CA ILE A 9 -6.41 -1.95 -0.62
C ILE A 9 -7.43 -1.16 0.18
N MET A 10 -8.49 -1.82 0.65
CA MET A 10 -9.50 -1.17 1.48
C MET A 10 -8.92 -0.65 2.79
N ALA A 11 -8.03 -1.42 3.41
CA ALA A 11 -7.36 -1.00 4.64
C ALA A 11 -6.48 0.23 4.40
N VAL A 12 -5.78 0.29 3.28
CA VAL A 12 -4.96 1.44 2.90
C VAL A 12 -5.83 2.67 2.67
N GLU A 13 -6.94 2.51 1.96
CA GLU A 13 -7.87 3.61 1.71
C GLU A 13 -8.41 4.19 3.02
N ASP A 14 -8.78 3.32 3.95
CA ASP A 14 -9.31 3.74 5.25
C ASP A 14 -8.24 4.45 6.10
N GLU A 15 -7.04 3.91 6.11
CA GLU A 15 -5.95 4.45 6.94
C GLU A 15 -5.56 5.86 6.51
N PHE A 16 -5.50 6.11 5.21
CA PHE A 16 -5.03 7.38 4.68
C PHE A 16 -6.16 8.30 4.18
N GLY A 17 -7.40 7.82 4.17
CA GLY A 17 -8.54 8.61 3.70
C GLY A 17 -8.46 8.94 2.22
N ILE A 18 -8.00 8.00 1.41
CA ILE A 18 -7.81 8.18 -0.03
C ILE A 18 -8.56 7.10 -0.80
N GLU A 19 -8.68 7.29 -2.12
CA GLU A 19 -9.24 6.28 -3.01
C GLU A 19 -8.15 5.73 -3.92
N LEU A 20 -8.16 4.41 -4.12
CA LEU A 20 -7.24 3.72 -5.01
C LEU A 20 -8.05 3.10 -6.15
N ALA A 21 -7.83 3.59 -7.37
CA ALA A 21 -8.59 3.13 -8.53
C ALA A 21 -8.21 1.70 -8.94
N GLU A 22 -9.21 0.89 -9.27
CA GLU A 22 -8.97 -0.48 -9.74
C GLU A 22 -8.09 -0.51 -11.00
N ALA A 23 -8.20 0.49 -11.85
CA ALA A 23 -7.40 0.59 -13.06
C ALA A 23 -5.89 0.63 -12.78
N ASP A 24 -5.50 1.07 -11.58
CA ASP A 24 -4.10 1.17 -11.18
C ASP A 24 -3.63 -0.04 -10.38
N ALA A 25 -4.47 -1.05 -10.17
CA ALA A 25 -4.18 -2.17 -9.29
C ALA A 25 -2.86 -2.89 -9.63
N ALA A 26 -2.60 -3.13 -10.91
CA ALA A 26 -1.38 -3.83 -11.33
C ALA A 26 -0.13 -3.05 -10.95
N LYS A 27 -0.16 -1.73 -11.11
CA LYS A 27 0.95 -0.84 -10.76
C LYS A 27 1.10 -0.75 -9.25
N LEU A 28 0.00 -0.64 -8.53
CA LEU A 28 -0.01 -0.51 -7.07
C LEU A 28 0.37 -1.79 -6.35
N ALA A 29 0.43 -2.92 -7.05
CA ALA A 29 0.89 -4.18 -6.47
C ALA A 29 2.37 -4.14 -6.08
N VAL A 30 3.15 -3.21 -6.64
CA VAL A 30 4.53 -2.95 -6.21
C VAL A 30 4.49 -1.90 -5.11
N LEU A 31 5.02 -2.23 -3.93
CA LEU A 31 4.86 -1.38 -2.74
C LEU A 31 5.44 0.02 -2.89
N GLY A 32 6.57 0.16 -3.57
CA GLY A 32 7.13 1.49 -3.84
C GLY A 32 6.20 2.37 -4.66
N GLU A 33 5.49 1.78 -5.61
CA GLU A 33 4.51 2.49 -6.42
C GLU A 33 3.28 2.85 -5.59
N MET A 34 2.82 1.94 -4.75
CA MET A 34 1.70 2.21 -3.85
C MET A 34 2.04 3.35 -2.90
N HIS A 35 3.24 3.33 -2.32
CA HIS A 35 3.72 4.39 -1.43
C HIS A 35 3.72 5.75 -2.14
N ALA A 36 4.28 5.80 -3.35
CA ALA A 36 4.33 7.04 -4.12
C ALA A 36 2.92 7.57 -4.42
N HIS A 37 2.00 6.68 -4.74
CA HIS A 37 0.61 7.05 -5.01
C HIS A 37 -0.07 7.64 -3.76
N ILE A 38 0.14 7.02 -2.60
CA ILE A 38 -0.41 7.50 -1.33
C ILE A 38 0.12 8.90 -1.01
N VAL A 39 1.44 9.09 -1.12
CA VAL A 39 2.08 10.38 -0.88
C VAL A 39 1.50 11.45 -1.80
N GLN A 40 1.36 11.13 -3.07
CA GLN A 40 0.81 12.07 -4.06
C GLN A 40 -0.65 12.43 -3.74
N ALA A 41 -1.46 11.44 -3.36
CA ALA A 41 -2.85 11.68 -3.01
C ALA A 41 -2.99 12.62 -1.80
N ILE A 42 -2.11 12.44 -0.81
CA ILE A 42 -2.11 13.30 0.37
C ILE A 42 -1.71 14.74 -0.01
N ARG A 43 -0.71 14.88 -0.88
CA ARG A 43 -0.28 16.20 -1.36
C ARG A 43 -1.40 16.91 -2.12
N GLN A 44 -2.18 16.17 -2.90
CA GLN A 44 -3.28 16.74 -3.67
C GLN A 44 -4.40 17.28 -2.77
N ARG A 45 -4.47 16.86 -1.52
CA ARG A 45 -5.41 17.42 -0.53
C ARG A 45 -4.90 18.70 0.09
N GLY A 46 -3.71 19.17 -0.28
CA GLY A 46 -3.09 20.34 0.30
C GLY A 46 -2.30 20.07 1.57
N GLU A 47 -2.03 18.79 1.87
CA GLU A 47 -1.26 18.40 3.04
C GLU A 47 0.20 18.11 2.66
N SER A 48 1.07 18.16 3.66
CA SER A 48 2.50 17.86 3.50
C SER A 48 2.81 16.54 4.19
N PRO A 49 2.78 15.41 3.48
CA PRO A 49 2.99 14.11 4.12
C PRO A 49 4.46 13.91 4.49
N ASN A 50 4.67 13.23 5.61
CA ASN A 50 5.99 12.72 5.96
C ASN A 50 6.13 11.36 5.27
N GLU A 51 6.98 11.27 4.26
CA GLU A 51 7.09 10.05 3.45
C GLU A 51 7.54 8.83 4.24
N THR A 52 8.40 9.03 5.24
CA THR A 52 8.83 7.93 6.10
C THR A 52 7.68 7.42 6.96
N ASP A 53 6.89 8.33 7.53
CA ASP A 53 5.72 7.96 8.30
C ASP A 53 4.70 7.21 7.46
N VAL A 54 4.43 7.68 6.25
CA VAL A 54 3.51 7.02 5.32
C VAL A 54 4.01 5.60 5.01
N TRP A 55 5.32 5.45 4.76
CA TRP A 55 5.91 4.14 4.49
C TRP A 55 5.75 3.19 5.67
N GLU A 56 6.02 3.66 6.89
CA GLU A 56 5.89 2.84 8.09
C GLU A 56 4.46 2.38 8.32
N ARG A 57 3.49 3.27 8.10
CA ARG A 57 2.08 2.94 8.24
C ARG A 57 1.64 1.95 7.17
N LEU A 58 2.09 2.12 5.94
CA LEU A 58 1.81 1.17 4.86
C LEU A 58 2.39 -0.21 5.18
N ARG A 59 3.63 -0.25 5.64
CA ARG A 59 4.26 -1.52 6.01
C ARG A 59 3.47 -2.23 7.11
N ALA A 60 3.02 -1.49 8.12
CA ALA A 60 2.24 -2.07 9.21
C ALA A 60 0.95 -2.71 8.70
N ILE A 61 0.28 -2.06 7.76
CA ILE A 61 -0.93 -2.61 7.15
C ILE A 61 -0.63 -3.91 6.42
N VAL A 62 0.44 -3.94 5.64
CA VAL A 62 0.84 -5.13 4.87
C VAL A 62 1.16 -6.29 5.81
N VAL A 63 1.92 -6.02 6.86
CA VAL A 63 2.26 -7.04 7.87
C VAL A 63 0.99 -7.61 8.50
N GLU A 64 0.07 -6.76 8.90
CA GLU A 64 -1.16 -7.19 9.54
C GLU A 64 -2.06 -7.98 8.59
N GLN A 65 -2.22 -7.51 7.36
CA GLN A 65 -3.13 -8.12 6.40
C GLN A 65 -2.59 -9.43 5.82
N LEU A 66 -1.30 -9.52 5.59
CA LEU A 66 -0.70 -10.67 4.91
C LEU A 66 0.07 -11.62 5.86
N GLY A 67 0.31 -11.21 7.10
CA GLY A 67 1.05 -12.03 8.05
C GLY A 67 2.53 -12.21 7.71
N VAL A 68 3.11 -11.27 6.95
CA VAL A 68 4.52 -11.33 6.59
C VAL A 68 5.39 -10.60 7.62
N GLN A 69 6.70 -10.82 7.58
CA GLN A 69 7.62 -10.10 8.45
C GLN A 69 7.88 -8.69 7.92
N PRO A 70 8.08 -7.71 8.81
CA PRO A 70 8.36 -6.33 8.37
C PRO A 70 9.54 -6.23 7.40
N ALA A 71 10.58 -7.06 7.58
CA ALA A 71 11.75 -7.05 6.72
C ALA A 71 11.45 -7.48 5.28
N GLU A 72 10.36 -8.22 5.06
CA GLU A 72 9.92 -8.63 3.73
C GLU A 72 9.24 -7.51 2.96
N VAL A 73 8.78 -6.49 3.66
CA VAL A 73 8.04 -5.38 3.06
C VAL A 73 9.03 -4.33 2.59
N THR A 74 9.52 -4.50 1.38
CA THR A 74 10.47 -3.59 0.74
C THR A 74 9.78 -2.83 -0.39
N ARG A 75 10.40 -1.75 -0.86
CA ARG A 75 9.81 -0.94 -1.92
C ARG A 75 9.70 -1.70 -3.24
N ALA A 76 10.60 -2.65 -3.50
CA ALA A 76 10.56 -3.46 -4.70
C ALA A 76 9.63 -4.67 -4.59
N ALA A 77 9.11 -4.96 -3.39
CA ALA A 77 8.27 -6.13 -3.16
C ALA A 77 6.93 -6.02 -3.89
N HIS A 78 6.52 -7.12 -4.50
CA HIS A 78 5.24 -7.24 -5.17
C HIS A 78 4.27 -7.97 -4.23
N LEU A 79 3.09 -7.41 -4.01
CA LEU A 79 2.12 -7.97 -3.09
C LEU A 79 1.77 -9.43 -3.37
N VAL A 80 1.59 -9.78 -4.64
CA VAL A 80 1.22 -11.14 -5.04
C VAL A 80 2.45 -12.02 -5.19
N LYS A 81 3.43 -11.58 -5.99
CA LYS A 81 4.58 -12.41 -6.35
C LYS A 81 5.54 -12.65 -5.19
N ASP A 82 5.75 -11.64 -4.35
CA ASP A 82 6.74 -11.70 -3.27
C ASP A 82 6.12 -11.91 -1.89
N LEU A 83 4.93 -11.38 -1.65
CA LEU A 83 4.31 -11.40 -0.33
C LEU A 83 3.10 -12.32 -0.21
N GLY A 84 2.74 -13.00 -1.30
CA GLY A 84 1.71 -14.03 -1.27
C GLY A 84 0.26 -13.56 -1.19
N ALA A 85 -0.03 -12.31 -1.51
CA ALA A 85 -1.41 -11.84 -1.60
C ALA A 85 -2.10 -12.50 -2.80
N ASP A 86 -3.35 -12.83 -2.66
CA ASP A 86 -4.12 -13.44 -3.75
C ASP A 86 -5.16 -12.48 -4.32
#